data_da3b180b0a5dec6c4c4aec10b75b5791
#
_entry.id   da3b180b0a5dec6c4c4aec10b75b5791
#
_cell.length_a   1.000
_cell.length_b   1.000
_cell.length_c   1.000
_cell.angle_alpha   90.00
_cell.angle_beta   90.00
_cell.angle_gamma   90.00
#
_symmetry.space_group_name_H-M   'P 1'
#
loop_
_entity.id
_entity.type
_entity.pdbx_description
1 polymer ?
#
loop_
_entity_poly.entity_id
_entity_poly.type
_entity_poly.pdbx_seq_one_letter_code
_entity_poly.pdbx_strand_id
1 'polypeptide(L)'
;MKSLFAVMILAAVGLHSDPAFAQKSKLRADRIQIEYVPPKNPDHEPLFRLMKERRVLEKFKEFLSPLRLPRALRLKFEGCDGDSNAWYEDDAITVCYEYFDDIFRNAPRETTPAGVTRADAILGPTLEVFLHEAGHAVFDYLKVPVLGREEDAADQFATYLLLQFAKSDARRLILGVAYSYNLDASKPSTKKNPFADEHGLPAQRFYNSLCMAYGADEKLFADLIEKGYLPKERAEGCADEYDQVVRAMTKLIRPYIDETRAKRVREKQWLKFDVQ
;
A
#
# COMPACT_ATOMS: atom_id res chain seq x y z
N MET A 1 48.45 48.66 41.92
CA MET A 1 47.00 48.38 42.17
C MET A 1 46.38 47.91 40.85
N LYS A 2 46.28 46.62 40.67
CA LYS A 2 45.67 46.01 39.46
C LYS A 2 44.37 45.28 39.89
N SER A 3 43.24 45.81 39.43
CA SER A 3 41.92 45.29 39.73
C SER A 3 41.57 44.16 38.69
N LEU A 4 41.41 42.95 39.20
CA LEU A 4 40.84 41.80 38.36
C LEU A 4 39.33 41.90 38.39
N PHE A 5 38.76 42.13 37.25
CA PHE A 5 37.31 41.86 37.03
C PHE A 5 37.11 40.41 36.60
N ALA A 6 36.49 39.62 37.46
CA ALA A 6 36.02 38.28 37.12
C ALA A 6 34.66 38.39 36.45
N VAL A 7 34.58 38.01 35.16
CA VAL A 7 33.32 37.88 34.42
C VAL A 7 32.78 36.48 34.66
N MET A 8 31.68 36.36 35.42
CA MET A 8 30.92 35.14 35.57
C MET A 8 30.04 34.96 34.30
N ILE A 9 30.38 33.98 33.47
CA ILE A 9 29.51 33.54 32.38
C ILE A 9 28.54 32.52 32.97
N LEU A 10 27.27 32.92 33.19
CA LEU A 10 26.16 31.98 33.44
C LEU A 10 25.81 31.27 32.13
N ALA A 11 26.22 30.02 32.00
CA ALA A 11 25.75 29.15 30.94
C ALA A 11 24.30 28.74 31.26
N ALA A 12 23.35 29.39 30.62
CA ALA A 12 21.96 28.92 30.62
C ALA A 12 21.88 27.65 29.78
N VAL A 13 21.85 26.48 30.43
CA VAL A 13 21.52 25.20 29.78
C VAL A 13 20.05 25.23 29.49
N GLY A 14 19.68 25.73 28.31
CA GLY A 14 18.35 25.61 27.79
C GLY A 14 18.06 24.12 27.50
N LEU A 15 17.16 23.52 28.27
CA LEU A 15 16.57 22.21 27.98
C LEU A 15 15.77 22.35 26.68
N HIS A 16 16.45 22.21 25.53
CA HIS A 16 15.78 22.03 24.27
C HIS A 16 15.25 20.58 24.26
N SER A 17 13.95 20.43 24.53
CA SER A 17 13.28 19.16 24.28
C SER A 17 13.40 18.85 22.78
N ASP A 18 14.05 17.75 22.46
CA ASP A 18 14.24 17.27 21.10
C ASP A 18 12.86 17.15 20.42
N PRO A 19 12.57 17.87 19.32
CA PRO A 19 11.28 17.84 18.65
C PRO A 19 10.90 16.41 18.22
N ALA A 20 11.86 15.53 17.94
CA ALA A 20 11.65 14.12 17.66
C ALA A 20 11.03 13.36 18.85
N PHE A 21 11.39 13.72 20.09
CA PHE A 21 10.86 13.09 21.29
C PHE A 21 9.40 13.54 21.56
N ALA A 22 9.11 14.81 21.34
CA ALA A 22 7.75 15.36 21.47
C ALA A 22 6.79 14.78 20.41
N GLN A 23 7.27 14.45 19.22
CA GLN A 23 6.49 13.82 18.16
C GLN A 23 6.16 12.36 18.50
N LYS A 24 7.11 11.58 19.06
CA LYS A 24 6.87 10.19 19.47
C LYS A 24 5.80 10.06 20.57
N SER A 25 5.66 11.02 21.46
CA SER A 25 4.64 11.00 22.54
C SER A 25 3.20 11.18 22.05
N LYS A 26 2.99 11.68 20.81
CA LYS A 26 1.68 11.87 20.18
C LYS A 26 1.23 10.68 19.32
N LEU A 27 2.12 9.74 19.06
CA LEU A 27 1.83 8.59 18.19
C LEU A 27 0.99 7.55 18.93
N ARG A 28 -0.14 7.14 18.32
CA ARG A 28 -1.04 6.12 18.85
C ARG A 28 -1.44 5.14 17.77
N ALA A 29 -1.56 3.87 18.12
CA ALA A 29 -2.36 2.91 17.39
C ALA A 29 -3.87 3.24 17.57
N ASP A 30 -4.74 2.70 16.74
CA ASP A 30 -6.22 2.92 16.75
C ASP A 30 -6.69 4.30 16.28
N ARG A 31 -5.92 4.98 15.44
CA ARG A 31 -6.35 6.24 14.84
C ARG A 31 -7.00 6.09 13.46
N ILE A 32 -7.37 4.87 13.09
CA ILE A 32 -8.02 4.62 11.81
C ILE A 32 -9.54 4.66 12.00
N GLN A 33 -10.18 5.53 11.25
CA GLN A 33 -11.64 5.66 11.16
C GLN A 33 -12.12 5.05 9.84
N ILE A 34 -13.37 4.67 9.76
CA ILE A 34 -13.96 4.12 8.53
C ILE A 34 -15.25 4.83 8.20
N GLU A 35 -15.52 4.99 6.91
CA GLU A 35 -16.72 5.64 6.40
C GLU A 35 -17.19 4.96 5.12
N TYR A 36 -18.43 4.50 5.11
CA TYR A 36 -19.13 4.02 3.94
C TYR A 36 -20.18 5.06 3.54
N VAL A 37 -19.91 5.83 2.51
CA VAL A 37 -20.85 6.84 1.98
C VAL A 37 -21.89 6.13 1.11
N PRO A 38 -23.19 6.25 1.40
CA PRO A 38 -24.22 5.67 0.54
C PRO A 38 -24.11 6.20 -0.90
N PRO A 39 -24.16 5.32 -1.93
CA PRO A 39 -24.00 5.76 -3.30
C PRO A 39 -25.19 6.63 -3.76
N LYS A 40 -24.90 7.63 -4.57
CA LYS A 40 -25.93 8.40 -5.28
C LYS A 40 -26.41 7.65 -6.54
N ASN A 41 -25.50 6.89 -7.17
CA ASN A 41 -25.82 6.05 -8.30
C ASN A 41 -26.43 4.71 -7.80
N PRO A 42 -27.69 4.38 -8.18
CA PRO A 42 -28.34 3.13 -7.75
C PRO A 42 -27.58 1.86 -8.17
N ASP A 43 -26.83 1.92 -9.28
CA ASP A 43 -26.07 0.78 -9.78
C ASP A 43 -24.94 0.36 -8.82
N HIS A 44 -24.48 1.26 -7.97
CA HIS A 44 -23.47 0.95 -6.95
C HIS A 44 -24.06 0.39 -5.63
N GLU A 45 -25.37 0.39 -5.45
CA GLU A 45 -26.01 -0.10 -4.22
C GLU A 45 -25.68 -1.58 -3.90
N PRO A 46 -25.64 -2.52 -4.88
CA PRO A 46 -25.21 -3.89 -4.60
C PRO A 46 -23.77 -3.97 -4.08
N LEU A 47 -22.87 -3.18 -4.67
CA LEU A 47 -21.48 -3.12 -4.26
C LEU A 47 -21.32 -2.51 -2.85
N PHE A 48 -22.01 -1.41 -2.57
CA PHE A 48 -22.04 -0.79 -1.24
C PHE A 48 -22.46 -1.79 -0.15
N ARG A 49 -23.55 -2.54 -0.40
CA ARG A 49 -24.03 -3.59 0.52
C ARG A 49 -22.99 -4.68 0.70
N LEU A 50 -22.44 -5.19 -0.39
CA LEU A 50 -21.41 -6.22 -0.36
C LEU A 50 -20.20 -5.80 0.47
N MET A 51 -19.69 -4.57 0.26
CA MET A 51 -18.53 -4.04 1.00
C MET A 51 -18.81 -3.93 2.50
N LYS A 52 -20.03 -3.51 2.89
CA LYS A 52 -20.47 -3.44 4.29
C LYS A 52 -20.66 -4.84 4.90
N GLU A 53 -21.34 -5.74 4.24
CA GLU A 53 -21.58 -7.10 4.70
C GLU A 53 -20.25 -7.86 4.89
N ARG A 54 -19.32 -7.69 3.96
CA ARG A 54 -17.98 -8.27 4.03
C ARG A 54 -17.04 -7.52 4.98
N ARG A 55 -17.50 -6.39 5.54
CA ARG A 55 -16.76 -5.55 6.49
C ARG A 55 -15.37 -5.18 5.97
N VAL A 56 -15.33 -4.69 4.72
CA VAL A 56 -14.06 -4.48 4.01
C VAL A 56 -13.22 -3.40 4.69
N LEU A 57 -13.79 -2.23 5.01
CA LEU A 57 -13.06 -1.16 5.69
C LEU A 57 -12.63 -1.54 7.11
N GLU A 58 -13.44 -2.33 7.84
CA GLU A 58 -13.06 -2.83 9.16
C GLU A 58 -11.84 -3.78 9.08
N LYS A 59 -11.76 -4.59 8.02
CA LYS A 59 -10.60 -5.46 7.78
C LYS A 59 -9.36 -4.64 7.48
N PHE A 60 -9.46 -3.61 6.64
CA PHE A 60 -8.35 -2.69 6.38
C PHE A 60 -7.94 -1.93 7.65
N LYS A 61 -8.90 -1.42 8.42
CA LYS A 61 -8.64 -0.81 9.72
C LYS A 61 -7.87 -1.76 10.65
N GLU A 62 -8.27 -3.02 10.71
CA GLU A 62 -7.59 -4.02 11.53
C GLU A 62 -6.18 -4.30 10.99
N PHE A 63 -6.04 -4.46 9.66
CA PHE A 63 -4.76 -4.72 9.01
C PHE A 63 -3.75 -3.58 9.26
N LEU A 64 -4.18 -2.33 9.16
CA LEU A 64 -3.35 -1.16 9.39
C LEU A 64 -3.23 -0.77 10.87
N SER A 65 -3.96 -1.45 11.78
CA SER A 65 -3.98 -1.12 13.23
C SER A 65 -2.63 -1.16 13.94
N PRO A 66 -1.58 -1.87 13.45
CA PRO A 66 -0.24 -1.76 14.02
C PRO A 66 0.43 -0.40 13.84
N LEU A 67 0.02 0.39 12.86
CA LEU A 67 0.59 1.71 12.60
C LEU A 67 0.26 2.68 13.74
N ARG A 68 1.30 3.30 14.29
CA ARG A 68 1.17 4.39 15.27
C ARG A 68 1.17 5.72 14.54
N LEU A 69 -0.01 6.28 14.35
CA LEU A 69 -0.20 7.51 13.59
C LEU A 69 -0.26 8.74 14.50
N PRO A 70 0.22 9.93 14.05
CA PRO A 70 0.17 11.18 14.81
C PRO A 70 -1.24 11.78 14.89
N ARG A 71 -2.09 11.51 13.88
CA ARG A 71 -3.47 11.99 13.77
C ARG A 71 -4.36 10.90 13.17
N ALA A 72 -5.67 11.12 13.14
CA ALA A 72 -6.61 10.14 12.59
C ALA A 72 -6.45 10.02 11.07
N LEU A 73 -6.53 8.79 10.55
CA LEU A 73 -6.62 8.47 9.13
C LEU A 73 -8.01 7.87 8.87
N ARG A 74 -8.73 8.40 7.91
CA ARG A 74 -10.03 7.89 7.50
C ARG A 74 -9.91 7.02 6.26
N LEU A 75 -10.52 5.85 6.29
CA LEU A 75 -10.70 4.99 5.12
C LEU A 75 -12.14 5.16 4.65
N LYS A 76 -12.32 5.54 3.39
CA LYS A 76 -13.62 5.92 2.85
C LYS A 76 -13.93 5.18 1.54
N PHE A 77 -15.17 4.71 1.41
CA PHE A 77 -15.77 4.33 0.14
C PHE A 77 -16.85 5.34 -0.23
N GLU A 78 -16.81 5.85 -1.46
CA GLU A 78 -17.85 6.74 -1.99
C GLU A 78 -18.01 6.61 -3.50
N GLY A 79 -19.06 7.20 -4.07
CA GLY A 79 -19.21 7.37 -5.50
C GLY A 79 -18.51 8.63 -5.97
N CYS A 80 -17.81 8.54 -7.09
CA CYS A 80 -16.96 9.60 -7.63
C CYS A 80 -17.49 10.14 -8.99
N ASP A 81 -18.81 10.15 -9.14
CA ASP A 81 -19.52 10.76 -10.30
C ASP A 81 -19.01 10.20 -11.66
N GLY A 82 -18.63 8.92 -11.71
CA GLY A 82 -18.15 8.21 -12.89
C GLY A 82 -16.63 8.11 -13.02
N ASP A 83 -15.87 8.72 -12.12
CA ASP A 83 -14.41 8.60 -12.08
C ASP A 83 -13.98 7.33 -11.35
N SER A 84 -13.25 6.46 -12.06
CA SER A 84 -12.70 5.20 -11.53
C SER A 84 -11.34 5.48 -10.91
N ASN A 85 -11.32 5.89 -9.64
CA ASN A 85 -10.12 6.42 -8.98
C ASN A 85 -10.03 6.02 -7.49
N ALA A 86 -8.84 6.26 -6.92
CA ALA A 86 -8.57 6.27 -5.49
C ALA A 86 -7.51 7.33 -5.21
N TRP A 87 -7.50 7.90 -3.99
CA TRP A 87 -6.49 8.89 -3.59
C TRP A 87 -6.39 9.04 -2.07
N TYR A 88 -5.24 9.53 -1.62
CA TYR A 88 -5.01 10.04 -0.29
C TYR A 88 -5.00 11.57 -0.30
N GLU A 89 -5.91 12.21 0.44
CA GLU A 89 -5.99 13.65 0.62
C GLU A 89 -6.70 13.98 1.95
N ASP A 90 -6.35 15.07 2.59
CA ASP A 90 -7.02 15.59 3.81
C ASP A 90 -7.22 14.53 4.91
N ASP A 91 -6.16 13.76 5.18
CA ASP A 91 -6.19 12.67 6.18
C ASP A 91 -7.20 11.54 5.86
N ALA A 92 -7.60 11.40 4.61
CA ALA A 92 -8.51 10.37 4.14
C ALA A 92 -7.94 9.60 2.93
N ILE A 93 -8.08 8.29 2.96
CA ILE A 93 -7.95 7.42 1.79
C ILE A 93 -9.35 7.20 1.25
N THR A 94 -9.60 7.67 0.05
CA THR A 94 -10.88 7.49 -0.64
C THR A 94 -10.70 6.51 -1.78
N VAL A 95 -11.60 5.51 -1.86
CA VAL A 95 -11.67 4.60 -3.00
C VAL A 95 -13.09 4.64 -3.57
N CYS A 96 -13.18 4.87 -4.88
CA CYS A 96 -14.45 5.04 -5.58
C CYS A 96 -15.17 3.71 -5.81
N TYR A 97 -16.50 3.71 -5.78
CA TYR A 97 -17.28 2.51 -6.21
C TYR A 97 -17.02 2.16 -7.67
N GLU A 98 -16.79 3.16 -8.51
CA GLU A 98 -16.41 3.02 -9.91
C GLU A 98 -15.14 2.19 -10.10
N TYR A 99 -14.15 2.37 -9.23
CA TYR A 99 -12.90 1.61 -9.25
C TYR A 99 -13.15 0.11 -9.01
N PHE A 100 -14.03 -0.21 -8.05
CA PHE A 100 -14.42 -1.62 -7.81
C PHE A 100 -15.24 -2.19 -8.94
N ASP A 101 -16.15 -1.42 -9.51
CA ASP A 101 -16.92 -1.84 -10.67
C ASP A 101 -16.00 -2.24 -11.83
N ASP A 102 -14.93 -1.47 -12.05
CA ASP A 102 -13.93 -1.80 -13.06
C ASP A 102 -13.17 -3.10 -12.72
N ILE A 103 -12.75 -3.27 -11.46
CA ILE A 103 -12.14 -4.52 -11.02
C ILE A 103 -13.08 -5.72 -11.26
N PHE A 104 -14.35 -5.61 -10.84
CA PHE A 104 -15.31 -6.71 -10.99
C PHE A 104 -15.63 -7.03 -12.44
N ARG A 105 -15.75 -6.03 -13.31
CA ARG A 105 -16.00 -6.20 -14.75
C ARG A 105 -14.81 -6.82 -15.47
N ASN A 106 -13.61 -6.43 -15.09
CA ASN A 106 -12.37 -6.87 -15.71
C ASN A 106 -11.86 -8.21 -15.16
N ALA A 107 -12.36 -8.68 -14.03
CA ALA A 107 -11.96 -9.95 -13.45
C ALA A 107 -12.37 -11.14 -14.35
N PRO A 108 -11.47 -12.10 -14.62
CA PRO A 108 -11.69 -13.17 -15.57
C PRO A 108 -12.84 -14.08 -15.09
N ARG A 109 -13.61 -14.63 -16.04
CA ARG A 109 -14.70 -15.59 -15.72
C ARG A 109 -14.15 -16.96 -15.36
N GLU A 110 -13.04 -17.35 -15.97
CA GLU A 110 -12.35 -18.61 -15.76
C GLU A 110 -10.91 -18.36 -15.29
N THR A 111 -10.29 -19.36 -14.66
CA THR A 111 -8.88 -19.25 -14.27
C THR A 111 -8.01 -19.02 -15.50
N THR A 112 -7.17 -18.01 -15.45
CA THR A 112 -6.27 -17.66 -16.57
C THR A 112 -5.16 -18.72 -16.76
N PRO A 113 -4.46 -18.75 -17.91
CA PRO A 113 -3.30 -19.63 -18.09
C PRO A 113 -2.17 -19.39 -17.08
N ALA A 114 -2.08 -18.18 -16.53
CA ALA A 114 -1.15 -17.85 -15.44
C ALA A 114 -1.60 -18.41 -14.08
N GLY A 115 -2.80 -18.98 -13.98
CA GLY A 115 -3.37 -19.51 -12.75
C GLY A 115 -4.09 -18.48 -11.89
N VAL A 116 -4.37 -17.28 -12.41
CA VAL A 116 -5.12 -16.23 -11.71
C VAL A 116 -6.61 -16.58 -11.74
N THR A 117 -7.21 -16.77 -10.58
CA THR A 117 -8.65 -16.96 -10.44
C THR A 117 -9.38 -15.62 -10.45
N ARG A 118 -10.70 -15.64 -10.67
CA ARG A 118 -11.54 -14.45 -10.52
C ARG A 118 -11.36 -13.78 -9.14
N ALA A 119 -11.30 -14.59 -8.10
CA ALA A 119 -11.08 -14.09 -6.73
C ALA A 119 -9.74 -13.38 -6.58
N ASP A 120 -8.66 -13.93 -7.13
CA ASP A 120 -7.34 -13.33 -7.08
C ASP A 120 -7.30 -11.98 -7.83
N ALA A 121 -7.93 -11.92 -9.01
CA ALA A 121 -8.05 -10.71 -9.84
C ALA A 121 -8.91 -9.61 -9.21
N ILE A 122 -9.77 -9.95 -8.24
CA ILE A 122 -10.54 -8.98 -7.46
C ILE A 122 -9.77 -8.58 -6.19
N LEU A 123 -9.27 -9.55 -5.43
CA LEU A 123 -8.65 -9.29 -4.13
C LEU A 123 -7.28 -8.60 -4.26
N GLY A 124 -6.47 -9.00 -5.25
CA GLY A 124 -5.14 -8.42 -5.47
C GLY A 124 -5.20 -6.90 -5.63
N PRO A 125 -5.83 -6.36 -6.69
CA PRO A 125 -5.90 -4.92 -6.90
C PRO A 125 -6.73 -4.19 -5.82
N THR A 126 -7.73 -4.86 -5.20
CA THR A 126 -8.46 -4.26 -4.06
C THR A 126 -7.56 -4.01 -2.87
N LEU A 127 -6.70 -4.97 -2.48
CA LEU A 127 -5.76 -4.76 -1.39
C LEU A 127 -4.66 -3.78 -1.80
N GLU A 128 -4.18 -3.92 -3.01
CA GLU A 128 -3.08 -3.10 -3.53
C GLU A 128 -3.44 -1.61 -3.49
N VAL A 129 -4.60 -1.18 -4.02
CA VAL A 129 -4.99 0.23 -4.05
C VAL A 129 -5.08 0.83 -2.64
N PHE A 130 -5.68 0.13 -1.67
CA PHE A 130 -5.71 0.62 -0.29
C PHE A 130 -4.35 0.72 0.35
N LEU A 131 -3.45 -0.22 0.07
CA LEU A 131 -2.10 -0.22 0.61
C LEU A 131 -1.23 0.81 -0.07
N HIS A 132 -1.44 1.09 -1.36
CA HIS A 132 -0.81 2.16 -2.11
C HIS A 132 -1.17 3.52 -1.49
N GLU A 133 -2.46 3.81 -1.33
CA GLU A 133 -2.91 5.05 -0.69
C GLU A 133 -2.49 5.16 0.78
N ALA A 134 -2.41 4.02 1.48
CA ALA A 134 -1.85 3.97 2.82
C ALA A 134 -0.34 4.29 2.83
N GLY A 135 0.38 3.98 1.76
CA GLY A 135 1.77 4.39 1.55
C GLY A 135 1.90 5.91 1.58
N HIS A 136 1.12 6.63 0.76
CA HIS A 136 1.08 8.10 0.74
C HIS A 136 0.76 8.67 2.13
N ALA A 137 -0.28 8.16 2.79
CA ALA A 137 -0.65 8.59 4.14
C ALA A 137 0.48 8.37 5.15
N VAL A 138 1.19 7.24 5.09
CA VAL A 138 2.31 6.93 5.98
C VAL A 138 3.49 7.86 5.69
N PHE A 139 3.82 8.10 4.43
CA PHE A 139 4.92 8.99 4.03
C PHE A 139 4.66 10.43 4.49
N ASP A 140 3.44 10.93 4.31
CA ASP A 140 3.05 12.25 4.82
C ASP A 140 3.07 12.29 6.35
N TYR A 141 2.43 11.36 7.04
CA TYR A 141 2.29 11.40 8.50
C TYR A 141 3.60 11.27 9.24
N LEU A 142 4.50 10.43 8.74
CA LEU A 142 5.77 10.14 9.36
C LEU A 142 6.92 10.97 8.77
N LYS A 143 6.61 11.82 7.76
CA LYS A 143 7.60 12.63 7.04
C LYS A 143 8.75 11.77 6.51
N VAL A 144 8.37 10.66 5.88
CA VAL A 144 9.33 9.72 5.30
C VAL A 144 10.02 10.38 4.11
N PRO A 145 11.37 10.44 4.09
CA PRO A 145 12.08 10.96 2.93
C PRO A 145 11.98 9.95 1.77
N VAL A 146 11.38 10.38 0.67
CA VAL A 146 11.28 9.62 -0.57
C VAL A 146 12.25 10.20 -1.60
N LEU A 147 13.09 9.35 -2.19
CA LEU A 147 13.98 9.71 -3.29
C LEU A 147 13.39 9.15 -4.60
N GLY A 148 13.00 10.04 -5.48
CA GLY A 148 12.34 9.68 -6.74
C GLY A 148 10.84 9.97 -6.68
N ARG A 149 10.07 9.24 -7.48
CA ARG A 149 8.61 9.41 -7.52
C ARG A 149 7.97 8.75 -6.32
N GLU A 150 7.07 9.46 -5.65
CA GLU A 150 6.35 8.93 -4.49
C GLU A 150 5.41 7.79 -4.88
N GLU A 151 4.85 7.81 -6.09
CA GLU A 151 4.02 6.77 -6.66
C GLU A 151 4.74 5.41 -6.73
N ASP A 152 6.01 5.40 -7.19
CA ASP A 152 6.80 4.17 -7.23
C ASP A 152 7.10 3.66 -5.80
N ALA A 153 7.29 4.57 -4.84
CA ALA A 153 7.49 4.20 -3.44
C ALA A 153 6.21 3.66 -2.79
N ALA A 154 5.03 4.21 -3.13
CA ALA A 154 3.73 3.72 -2.68
C ALA A 154 3.43 2.31 -3.25
N ASP A 155 3.75 2.06 -4.52
CA ASP A 155 3.68 0.72 -5.12
C ASP A 155 4.57 -0.30 -4.40
N GLN A 156 5.81 0.10 -4.08
CA GLN A 156 6.75 -0.75 -3.33
C GLN A 156 6.26 -1.02 -1.91
N PHE A 157 5.69 0.00 -1.25
CA PHE A 157 5.10 -0.15 0.08
C PHE A 157 3.93 -1.14 0.04
N ALA A 158 3.00 -0.99 -0.90
CA ALA A 158 1.86 -1.90 -1.07
C ALA A 158 2.32 -3.33 -1.35
N THR A 159 3.20 -3.51 -2.34
CA THR A 159 3.74 -4.82 -2.70
C THR A 159 4.49 -5.48 -1.54
N TYR A 160 5.32 -4.73 -0.80
CA TYR A 160 5.99 -5.23 0.39
C TYR A 160 5.00 -5.76 1.43
N LEU A 161 3.91 -5.04 1.70
CA LEU A 161 2.89 -5.46 2.66
C LEU A 161 2.12 -6.70 2.18
N LEU A 162 1.79 -6.79 0.89
CA LEU A 162 1.18 -7.99 0.30
C LEU A 162 2.07 -9.23 0.46
N LEU A 163 3.38 -9.06 0.37
CA LEU A 163 4.35 -10.15 0.57
C LEU A 163 4.50 -10.58 2.04
N GLN A 164 3.93 -9.84 3.01
CA GLN A 164 3.92 -10.25 4.42
C GLN A 164 2.78 -11.23 4.77
N PHE A 165 1.85 -11.50 3.85
CA PHE A 165 0.83 -12.53 4.02
C PHE A 165 1.45 -13.94 3.99
N ALA A 166 0.65 -14.95 4.35
CA ALA A 166 1.07 -16.34 4.17
C ALA A 166 1.47 -16.59 2.69
N LYS A 167 2.51 -17.40 2.46
CA LYS A 167 3.12 -17.56 1.12
C LYS A 167 2.11 -17.84 0.00
N SER A 168 1.13 -18.72 0.25
CA SER A 168 0.07 -19.02 -0.73
C SER A 168 -0.79 -17.80 -1.03
N ASP A 169 -1.13 -17.03 -0.01
CA ASP A 169 -1.97 -15.85 -0.14
C ASP A 169 -1.20 -14.71 -0.80
N ALA A 170 0.05 -14.47 -0.36
CA ALA A 170 0.94 -13.49 -0.98
C ALA A 170 1.08 -13.73 -2.50
N ARG A 171 1.31 -15.01 -2.89
CA ARG A 171 1.41 -15.36 -4.30
C ARG A 171 0.12 -15.05 -5.08
N ARG A 172 -1.04 -15.43 -4.55
CA ARG A 172 -2.33 -15.17 -5.18
C ARG A 172 -2.60 -13.67 -5.34
N LEU A 173 -2.33 -12.89 -4.30
CA LEU A 173 -2.51 -11.44 -4.31
C LEU A 173 -1.60 -10.77 -5.34
N ILE A 174 -0.32 -11.08 -5.35
CA ILE A 174 0.64 -10.52 -6.31
C ILE A 174 0.27 -10.88 -7.75
N LEU A 175 -0.14 -12.12 -8.02
CA LEU A 175 -0.60 -12.49 -9.36
C LEU A 175 -1.89 -11.76 -9.76
N GLY A 176 -2.79 -11.48 -8.81
CA GLY A 176 -3.98 -10.66 -9.05
C GLY A 176 -3.64 -9.21 -9.38
N VAL A 177 -2.69 -8.60 -8.66
CA VAL A 177 -2.16 -7.26 -8.96
C VAL A 177 -1.51 -7.23 -10.34
N ALA A 178 -0.63 -8.18 -10.61
CA ALA A 178 0.03 -8.28 -11.91
C ALA A 178 -0.97 -8.45 -13.06
N TYR A 179 -2.04 -9.23 -12.86
CA TYR A 179 -3.11 -9.37 -13.83
C TYR A 179 -3.77 -8.01 -14.15
N SER A 180 -4.09 -7.20 -13.14
CA SER A 180 -4.67 -5.87 -13.33
C SER A 180 -3.74 -4.95 -14.13
N TYR A 181 -2.47 -4.83 -13.74
CA TYR A 181 -1.49 -4.02 -14.47
C TYR A 181 -1.26 -4.49 -15.90
N ASN A 182 -1.21 -5.80 -16.13
CA ASN A 182 -1.05 -6.36 -17.48
C ASN A 182 -2.28 -6.06 -18.36
N LEU A 183 -3.47 -6.11 -17.77
CA LEU A 183 -4.70 -5.76 -18.49
C LEU A 183 -4.70 -4.28 -18.87
N ASP A 184 -4.30 -3.39 -17.96
CA ASP A 184 -4.22 -1.96 -18.23
C ASP A 184 -3.10 -1.64 -19.23
N ALA A 185 -1.98 -2.35 -19.18
CA ALA A 185 -0.93 -2.24 -20.19
C ALA A 185 -1.38 -2.67 -21.61
N SER A 186 -2.38 -3.53 -21.69
CA SER A 186 -2.95 -4.01 -22.98
C SER A 186 -3.96 -3.02 -23.60
N LYS A 187 -4.43 -2.04 -22.81
CA LYS A 187 -5.39 -1.03 -23.26
C LYS A 187 -4.66 0.19 -23.86
N PRO A 188 -5.21 0.85 -24.88
CA PRO A 188 -4.70 2.15 -25.30
C PRO A 188 -4.74 3.14 -24.14
N SER A 189 -3.67 3.93 -23.97
CA SER A 189 -3.67 4.98 -22.98
C SER A 189 -4.70 6.05 -23.32
N THR A 190 -5.52 6.43 -22.35
CA THR A 190 -6.44 7.58 -22.45
C THR A 190 -5.73 8.91 -22.21
N LYS A 191 -4.50 8.88 -21.64
CA LYS A 191 -3.70 10.07 -21.35
C LYS A 191 -3.01 10.56 -22.62
N LYS A 192 -3.04 11.87 -22.86
CA LYS A 192 -2.39 12.50 -24.02
C LYS A 192 -0.88 12.27 -24.03
N ASN A 193 -0.25 12.24 -22.87
CA ASN A 193 1.17 11.94 -22.71
C ASN A 193 1.36 11.02 -21.48
N PRO A 194 1.30 9.69 -21.66
CA PRO A 194 1.42 8.76 -20.54
C PRO A 194 2.81 8.75 -19.88
N PHE A 195 3.84 9.25 -20.56
CA PHE A 195 5.20 9.37 -20.00
C PHE A 195 5.36 10.56 -19.03
N ALA A 196 4.43 11.51 -19.05
CA ALA A 196 4.42 12.66 -18.13
C ALA A 196 3.53 12.41 -16.90
N ASP A 197 3.05 11.20 -16.72
CA ASP A 197 2.24 10.81 -15.57
C ASP A 197 3.09 10.65 -14.31
N GLU A 198 2.49 10.91 -13.15
CA GLU A 198 3.12 10.69 -11.86
C GLU A 198 3.37 9.19 -11.61
N HIS A 199 2.44 8.34 -12.05
CA HIS A 199 2.60 6.90 -12.01
C HIS A 199 3.52 6.38 -13.12
N GLY A 200 4.17 5.26 -12.83
CA GLY A 200 4.81 4.45 -13.86
C GLY A 200 3.79 3.91 -14.86
N LEU A 201 4.24 3.62 -16.08
CA LEU A 201 3.38 2.95 -17.05
C LEU A 201 2.87 1.60 -16.47
N PRO A 202 1.62 1.18 -16.79
CA PRO A 202 1.11 -0.09 -16.28
C PRO A 202 2.05 -1.29 -16.52
N ALA A 203 2.72 -1.33 -17.68
CA ALA A 203 3.72 -2.36 -17.96
C ALA A 203 4.95 -2.28 -17.02
N GLN A 204 5.38 -1.08 -16.61
CA GLN A 204 6.46 -0.92 -15.64
C GLN A 204 6.02 -1.38 -14.25
N ARG A 205 4.83 -0.99 -13.81
CA ARG A 205 4.24 -1.42 -12.53
C ARG A 205 4.08 -2.94 -12.48
N PHE A 206 3.65 -3.57 -13.59
CA PHE A 206 3.60 -5.03 -13.74
C PHE A 206 4.96 -5.68 -13.47
N TYR A 207 6.02 -5.28 -14.18
CA TYR A 207 7.35 -5.88 -13.98
C TYR A 207 7.93 -5.56 -12.60
N ASN A 208 7.69 -4.38 -12.05
CA ASN A 208 8.18 -4.01 -10.73
C ASN A 208 7.53 -4.86 -9.62
N SER A 209 6.22 -5.10 -9.69
CA SER A 209 5.52 -5.97 -8.72
C SER A 209 6.01 -7.42 -8.78
N LEU A 210 6.21 -7.96 -9.99
CA LEU A 210 6.76 -9.32 -10.16
C LEU A 210 8.21 -9.43 -9.70
N CYS A 211 9.03 -8.41 -9.96
CA CYS A 211 10.40 -8.36 -9.49
C CYS A 211 10.52 -8.32 -7.97
N MET A 212 9.71 -7.48 -7.30
CA MET A 212 9.62 -7.45 -5.86
C MET A 212 9.22 -8.81 -5.27
N ALA A 213 8.25 -9.48 -5.90
CA ALA A 213 7.80 -10.81 -5.47
C ALA A 213 8.88 -11.88 -5.65
N TYR A 214 9.53 -11.91 -6.81
CA TYR A 214 10.64 -12.83 -7.10
C TYR A 214 11.80 -12.59 -6.13
N GLY A 215 12.20 -11.34 -5.91
CA GLY A 215 13.27 -10.99 -4.97
C GLY A 215 12.95 -11.38 -3.51
N ALA A 216 11.68 -11.38 -3.12
CA ALA A 216 11.24 -11.79 -1.79
C ALA A 216 11.30 -13.31 -1.57
N ASP A 217 10.97 -14.11 -2.58
CA ASP A 217 11.02 -15.59 -2.51
C ASP A 217 11.18 -16.18 -3.92
N GLU A 218 12.43 -16.30 -4.38
CA GLU A 218 12.76 -16.84 -5.70
C GLU A 218 12.14 -18.22 -5.97
N LYS A 219 12.08 -19.08 -4.95
CA LYS A 219 11.50 -20.43 -5.08
C LYS A 219 10.01 -20.42 -5.29
N LEU A 220 9.31 -19.57 -4.54
CA LEU A 220 7.87 -19.42 -4.63
C LEU A 220 7.43 -18.86 -5.99
N PHE A 221 8.25 -18.01 -6.60
CA PHE A 221 7.96 -17.28 -7.82
C PHE A 221 8.84 -17.72 -9.02
N ALA A 222 9.55 -18.87 -8.94
CA ALA A 222 10.45 -19.36 -10.00
C ALA A 222 9.77 -19.48 -11.36
N ASP A 223 8.51 -19.93 -11.39
CA ASP A 223 7.74 -20.12 -12.62
C ASP A 223 7.43 -18.82 -13.37
N LEU A 224 7.60 -17.64 -12.75
CA LEU A 224 7.46 -16.36 -13.45
C LEU A 224 8.52 -16.23 -14.57
N ILE A 225 9.74 -16.73 -14.33
CA ILE A 225 10.80 -16.75 -15.34
C ILE A 225 10.55 -17.88 -16.34
N GLU A 226 10.23 -19.07 -15.85
CA GLU A 226 9.99 -20.26 -16.68
C GLU A 226 8.86 -20.04 -17.71
N LYS A 227 7.82 -19.30 -17.32
CA LYS A 227 6.66 -18.95 -18.14
C LYS A 227 6.84 -17.65 -18.94
N GLY A 228 7.99 -16.97 -18.79
CA GLY A 228 8.30 -15.73 -19.51
C GLY A 228 7.51 -14.48 -19.01
N TYR A 229 6.92 -14.53 -17.83
CA TYR A 229 6.25 -13.35 -17.23
C TYR A 229 7.26 -12.34 -16.69
N LEU A 230 8.39 -12.80 -16.15
CA LEU A 230 9.51 -11.97 -15.72
C LEU A 230 10.73 -12.32 -16.56
N PRO A 231 11.28 -11.38 -17.40
CA PRO A 231 12.50 -11.61 -18.14
C PRO A 231 13.67 -11.98 -17.22
N LYS A 232 14.50 -12.94 -17.63
CA LYS A 232 15.63 -13.41 -16.83
C LYS A 232 16.60 -12.27 -16.49
N GLU A 233 16.87 -11.41 -17.45
CA GLU A 233 17.75 -10.25 -17.28
C GLU A 233 17.19 -9.25 -16.26
N ARG A 234 15.85 -9.12 -16.18
CA ARG A 234 15.20 -8.28 -15.15
C ARG A 234 15.30 -8.92 -13.77
N ALA A 235 15.20 -10.25 -13.70
CA ALA A 235 15.21 -11.00 -12.45
C ALA A 235 16.56 -10.92 -11.71
N GLU A 236 17.68 -10.72 -12.42
CA GLU A 236 19.02 -10.67 -11.84
C GLU A 236 19.19 -9.60 -10.74
N GLY A 237 18.45 -8.48 -10.81
CA GLY A 237 18.50 -7.41 -9.82
C GLY A 237 17.39 -7.45 -8.75
N CYS A 238 16.43 -8.38 -8.85
CA CYS A 238 15.22 -8.33 -8.04
C CYS A 238 15.46 -8.57 -6.55
N ALA A 239 16.40 -9.42 -6.18
CA ALA A 239 16.76 -9.66 -4.78
C ALA A 239 17.33 -8.38 -4.14
N ASP A 240 18.21 -7.67 -4.82
CA ASP A 240 18.79 -6.41 -4.33
C ASP A 240 17.75 -5.31 -4.21
N GLU A 241 16.80 -5.21 -5.17
CA GLU A 241 15.69 -4.25 -5.09
C GLU A 241 14.77 -4.52 -3.91
N TYR A 242 14.38 -5.78 -3.71
CA TYR A 242 13.58 -6.16 -2.55
C TYR A 242 14.29 -5.86 -1.23
N ASP A 243 15.57 -6.18 -1.14
CA ASP A 243 16.39 -5.89 0.04
C ASP A 243 16.52 -4.38 0.32
N GLN A 244 16.55 -3.54 -0.71
CA GLN A 244 16.51 -2.08 -0.53
C GLN A 244 15.20 -1.63 0.13
N VAL A 245 14.07 -2.14 -0.35
CA VAL A 245 12.75 -1.85 0.24
C VAL A 245 12.67 -2.35 1.67
N VAL A 246 13.11 -3.58 1.96
CA VAL A 246 13.17 -4.14 3.33
C VAL A 246 13.99 -3.23 4.26
N ARG A 247 15.15 -2.75 3.80
CA ARG A 247 15.99 -1.82 4.58
C ARG A 247 15.28 -0.49 4.84
N ALA A 248 14.60 0.07 3.83
CA ALA A 248 13.83 1.30 3.96
C ALA A 248 12.66 1.12 4.95
N MET A 249 11.86 0.08 4.77
CA MET A 249 10.75 -0.27 5.68
C MET A 249 11.23 -0.46 7.12
N THR A 250 12.35 -1.16 7.30
CA THR A 250 12.93 -1.43 8.63
C THR A 250 13.39 -0.14 9.31
N LYS A 251 14.01 0.78 8.57
CA LYS A 251 14.56 2.01 9.15
C LYS A 251 13.51 3.10 9.32
N LEU A 252 12.60 3.24 8.35
CA LEU A 252 11.73 4.40 8.25
C LEU A 252 10.33 4.14 8.81
N ILE A 253 9.81 2.91 8.69
CA ILE A 253 8.42 2.59 9.06
C ILE A 253 8.34 1.75 10.34
N ARG A 254 9.17 0.71 10.47
CA ARG A 254 9.14 -0.21 11.62
C ARG A 254 9.20 0.47 13.01
N PRO A 255 9.93 1.58 13.23
CA PRO A 255 9.91 2.29 14.52
C PRO A 255 8.53 2.79 14.94
N TYR A 256 7.59 2.89 14.00
CA TYR A 256 6.22 3.35 14.21
C TYR A 256 5.20 2.20 14.24
N ILE A 257 5.67 0.96 14.24
CA ILE A 257 4.81 -0.24 14.32
C ILE A 257 4.66 -0.69 15.77
N ASP A 258 3.44 -1.02 16.14
CA ASP A 258 3.14 -1.78 17.36
C ASP A 258 3.36 -3.27 17.09
N GLU A 259 4.48 -3.81 17.53
CA GLU A 259 4.86 -5.20 17.23
C GLU A 259 3.89 -6.24 17.81
N THR A 260 3.24 -5.95 18.94
CA THR A 260 2.23 -6.86 19.52
C THR A 260 1.00 -6.98 18.63
N ARG A 261 0.53 -5.84 18.09
CA ARG A 261 -0.58 -5.80 17.12
C ARG A 261 -0.16 -6.40 15.79
N ALA A 262 1.03 -6.06 15.30
CA ALA A 262 1.58 -6.59 14.05
C ALA A 262 1.66 -8.14 14.07
N LYS A 263 2.07 -8.73 15.20
CA LYS A 263 2.08 -10.18 15.36
C LYS A 263 0.67 -10.77 15.20
N ARG A 264 -0.34 -10.20 15.88
CA ARG A 264 -1.74 -10.66 15.77
C ARG A 264 -2.28 -10.53 14.35
N VAL A 265 -1.94 -9.45 13.65
CA VAL A 265 -2.34 -9.22 12.25
C VAL A 265 -1.72 -10.26 11.34
N ARG A 266 -0.43 -10.58 11.49
CA ARG A 266 0.27 -11.60 10.67
C ARG A 266 -0.24 -13.02 10.91
N GLU A 267 -0.64 -13.34 12.13
CA GLU A 267 -1.15 -14.69 12.51
C GLU A 267 -2.59 -14.93 12.05
N LYS A 268 -3.30 -13.88 11.63
CA LYS A 268 -4.68 -13.97 11.18
C LYS A 268 -4.76 -14.49 9.74
N GLN A 269 -5.69 -15.38 9.48
CA GLN A 269 -6.02 -15.83 8.13
C GLN A 269 -6.98 -14.82 7.48
N TRP A 270 -6.46 -13.97 6.60
CA TRP A 270 -7.20 -12.87 6.00
C TRP A 270 -8.07 -13.27 4.80
N LEU A 271 -7.61 -14.24 4.00
CA LEU A 271 -8.21 -14.59 2.71
C LEU A 271 -9.09 -15.85 2.77
N LYS A 272 -9.69 -16.16 3.93
CA LYS A 272 -10.78 -17.13 3.97
C LYS A 272 -12.05 -16.49 3.40
N PHE A 273 -12.11 -16.36 2.08
CA PHE A 273 -13.31 -15.99 1.36
C PHE A 273 -13.70 -17.11 0.41
N ASP A 274 -14.83 -17.72 0.66
CA ASP A 274 -15.58 -18.41 -0.38
C ASP A 274 -16.16 -17.30 -1.27
N VAL A 275 -15.45 -16.94 -2.33
CA VAL A 275 -16.01 -16.15 -3.43
C VAL A 275 -16.73 -17.17 -4.31
N GLN A 276 -17.99 -17.48 -3.96
CA GLN A 276 -18.91 -18.16 -4.85
C GLN A 276 -19.44 -17.20 -5.90
#